data_869247c6ac00645fe124f3aba6d321a9
#
_entry.id   869247c6ac00645fe124f3aba6d321a9
#
_cell.length_a   1.000
_cell.length_b   1.000
_cell.length_c   1.000
_cell.angle_alpha   90.00
_cell.angle_beta   90.00
_cell.angle_gamma   90.00
#
_symmetry.space_group_name_H-M   'P 1'
#
loop_
_entity.id
_entity.type
_entity.pdbx_description
1 polymer ?
#
loop_
_entity_poly.entity_id
_entity_poly.type
_entity_poly.pdbx_seq_one_letter_code
_entity_poly.pdbx_strand_id
1 'polypeptide(L)'
;MSSNIKSNSVIENSWAQLKQLTSARIALGRSGISLPTHAQLKFQLDHAQARDAVYFQLNVSKLCADLTQSFSSMNLESIGLQSDAIDRPTYLKRPDYGKRLSQISKEILLKRITKAKFSPNTFNYDIAFVIVDGLSALAIETNALRFLKTACTNLQSEKFTIAPFCVVEQGRVAIGDEIGELLSAKLVIVLIGERPGLSSPDSMGIYLTWHPKVGLTDESRNCISNIRNGGLSDTEATMKLRYLVTQAHKREISGIALKDETSSKQSLSSLNSFLIE
;
A
#
# COMPACT_ATOMS: atom_id res chain seq x y z
N MET A 1 -11.99 -46.90 42.11
CA MET A 1 -11.45 -46.45 40.83
C MET A 1 -11.54 -44.93 40.78
N SER A 2 -10.42 -44.24 41.07
CA SER A 2 -10.35 -42.76 41.04
C SER A 2 -10.23 -42.30 39.59
N SER A 3 -11.26 -41.71 39.04
CA SER A 3 -11.22 -41.04 37.74
C SER A 3 -10.34 -39.79 37.85
N ASN A 4 -9.13 -39.91 37.34
CA ASN A 4 -8.22 -38.77 37.17
C ASN A 4 -8.81 -37.83 36.10
N ILE A 5 -9.69 -36.92 36.49
CA ILE A 5 -10.13 -35.82 35.66
C ILE A 5 -8.90 -34.92 35.53
N LYS A 6 -8.17 -35.02 34.41
CA LYS A 6 -7.18 -34.04 34.04
C LYS A 6 -7.91 -32.70 33.92
N SER A 7 -7.84 -31.89 34.96
CA SER A 7 -8.35 -30.50 34.88
C SER A 7 -7.56 -29.76 33.80
N ASN A 8 -8.23 -29.41 32.74
CA ASN A 8 -7.63 -28.61 31.67
C ASN A 8 -7.25 -27.26 32.30
N SER A 9 -5.96 -26.98 32.46
CA SER A 9 -5.46 -25.76 33.10
C SER A 9 -5.81 -24.48 32.29
N VAL A 10 -6.28 -24.67 31.05
CA VAL A 10 -6.70 -23.59 30.16
C VAL A 10 -8.23 -23.54 30.11
N ILE A 11 -8.80 -22.39 30.42
CA ILE A 11 -10.20 -22.09 30.25
C ILE A 11 -10.39 -21.44 28.87
N GLU A 12 -11.09 -22.13 27.99
CA GLU A 12 -11.42 -21.59 26.67
C GLU A 12 -12.49 -20.50 26.76
N ASN A 13 -12.44 -19.55 25.83
CA ASN A 13 -13.45 -18.51 25.72
C ASN A 13 -14.63 -19.04 24.88
N SER A 14 -15.87 -18.76 25.31
CA SER A 14 -17.10 -19.16 24.59
C SER A 14 -17.18 -18.61 23.16
N TRP A 15 -16.48 -17.51 22.89
CA TRP A 15 -16.39 -16.88 21.56
C TRP A 15 -15.27 -17.47 20.67
N ALA A 16 -14.65 -18.58 21.07
CA ALA A 16 -13.53 -19.20 20.33
C ALA A 16 -13.88 -19.52 18.86
N GLN A 17 -15.15 -19.84 18.57
CA GLN A 17 -15.60 -20.10 17.19
C GLN A 17 -15.47 -18.90 16.26
N LEU A 18 -15.55 -17.67 16.77
CA LEU A 18 -15.39 -16.45 15.95
C LEU A 18 -13.97 -16.29 15.39
N LYS A 19 -12.96 -16.98 15.94
CA LYS A 19 -11.59 -17.00 15.39
C LYS A 19 -11.53 -17.55 13.96
N GLN A 20 -12.50 -18.34 13.56
CA GLN A 20 -12.57 -18.90 12.20
C GLN A 20 -12.93 -17.83 11.15
N LEU A 21 -13.56 -16.73 11.60
CA LEU A 21 -14.04 -15.66 10.73
C LEU A 21 -13.08 -14.47 10.63
N THR A 22 -12.03 -14.44 11.46
CA THR A 22 -11.10 -13.30 11.51
C THR A 22 -9.71 -13.72 11.98
N SER A 23 -8.68 -13.06 11.46
CA SER A 23 -7.30 -13.17 11.95
C SER A 23 -7.03 -12.35 13.23
N ALA A 24 -8.02 -11.59 13.71
CA ALA A 24 -7.89 -10.77 14.90
C ALA A 24 -7.62 -11.63 16.16
N ARG A 25 -6.89 -11.05 17.10
CA ARG A 25 -6.54 -11.72 18.37
C ARG A 25 -7.68 -11.61 19.38
N ILE A 26 -8.76 -12.33 19.13
CA ILE A 26 -9.96 -12.41 19.97
C ILE A 26 -10.04 -13.78 20.67
N ALA A 27 -10.87 -13.88 21.71
CA ALA A 27 -11.24 -15.14 22.39
C ALA A 27 -10.02 -16.00 22.77
N LEU A 28 -8.96 -15.40 23.35
CA LEU A 28 -7.68 -16.07 23.61
C LEU A 28 -7.75 -17.12 24.73
N GLY A 29 -8.79 -17.09 25.56
CA GLY A 29 -8.89 -17.93 26.74
C GLY A 29 -8.03 -17.41 27.91
N ARG A 30 -7.95 -18.19 28.99
CA ARG A 30 -7.13 -17.85 30.16
C ARG A 30 -6.56 -19.10 30.84
N SER A 31 -5.44 -18.93 31.52
CA SER A 31 -4.87 -19.90 32.44
C SER A 31 -4.67 -19.19 33.79
N GLY A 32 -5.56 -19.43 34.76
CA GLY A 32 -5.67 -18.59 35.92
C GLY A 32 -5.99 -17.15 35.58
N ILE A 33 -5.12 -16.21 35.95
CA ILE A 33 -5.19 -14.77 35.62
C ILE A 33 -4.35 -14.39 34.38
N SER A 34 -3.64 -15.35 33.78
CA SER A 34 -2.70 -15.13 32.66
C SER A 34 -3.28 -15.59 31.34
N LEU A 35 -2.65 -15.16 30.24
CA LEU A 35 -2.90 -15.71 28.91
C LEU A 35 -2.39 -17.16 28.84
N PRO A 36 -3.06 -18.05 28.08
CA PRO A 36 -2.53 -19.36 27.76
C PRO A 36 -1.19 -19.28 27.03
N THR A 37 -0.28 -20.19 27.33
CA THR A 37 1.09 -20.23 26.77
C THR A 37 1.08 -20.18 25.24
N HIS A 38 0.19 -20.93 24.59
CA HIS A 38 0.10 -20.94 23.13
C HIS A 38 -0.26 -19.56 22.54
N ALA A 39 -1.15 -18.82 23.19
CA ALA A 39 -1.55 -17.48 22.76
C ALA A 39 -0.41 -16.48 22.95
N GLN A 40 0.36 -16.63 24.02
CA GLN A 40 1.53 -15.82 24.28
C GLN A 40 2.67 -16.09 23.29
N LEU A 41 2.98 -17.35 22.99
CA LEU A 41 3.99 -17.73 21.99
C LEU A 41 3.61 -17.24 20.60
N LYS A 42 2.34 -17.40 20.22
CA LYS A 42 1.85 -16.88 18.94
C LYS A 42 2.03 -15.35 18.87
N PHE A 43 1.73 -14.63 19.91
CA PHE A 43 1.95 -13.18 19.96
C PHE A 43 3.42 -12.81 19.76
N GLN A 44 4.33 -13.49 20.42
CA GLN A 44 5.77 -13.23 20.29
C GLN A 44 6.24 -13.48 18.84
N LEU A 45 5.75 -14.56 18.21
CA LEU A 45 6.06 -14.86 16.81
C LEU A 45 5.51 -13.77 15.89
N ASP A 46 4.23 -13.41 16.03
CA ASP A 46 3.59 -12.37 15.21
C ASP A 46 4.31 -11.02 15.36
N HIS A 47 4.75 -10.70 16.59
CA HIS A 47 5.52 -9.49 16.85
C HIS A 47 6.92 -9.53 16.21
N ALA A 48 7.60 -10.68 16.26
CA ALA A 48 8.89 -10.85 15.60
C ALA A 48 8.76 -10.69 14.08
N GLN A 49 7.76 -11.33 13.47
CA GLN A 49 7.48 -11.20 12.03
C GLN A 49 7.17 -9.75 11.62
N ALA A 50 6.36 -9.03 12.41
CA ALA A 50 6.08 -7.63 12.16
C ALA A 50 7.34 -6.76 12.23
N ARG A 51 8.23 -7.03 13.20
CA ARG A 51 9.52 -6.35 13.33
C ARG A 51 10.44 -6.66 12.14
N ASP A 52 10.51 -7.91 11.72
CA ASP A 52 11.33 -8.33 10.60
C ASP A 52 10.84 -7.65 9.30
N ALA A 53 9.53 -7.53 9.10
CA ALA A 53 8.96 -6.82 7.96
C ALA A 53 9.35 -5.32 7.94
N VAL A 54 9.53 -4.67 9.10
CA VAL A 54 10.01 -3.27 9.17
C VAL A 54 11.45 -3.15 8.68
N TYR A 55 12.31 -4.15 8.96
CA TYR A 55 13.72 -4.14 8.58
C TYR A 55 14.01 -4.84 7.25
N PHE A 56 13.01 -5.43 6.63
CA PHE A 56 13.13 -6.03 5.31
C PHE A 56 13.53 -4.97 4.28
N GLN A 57 14.50 -5.27 3.42
CA GLN A 57 14.99 -4.36 2.39
C GLN A 57 14.38 -4.72 1.04
N LEU A 58 13.85 -3.72 0.35
CA LEU A 58 13.34 -3.86 -1.00
C LEU A 58 14.50 -4.05 -1.99
N ASN A 59 14.42 -5.07 -2.83
CA ASN A 59 15.32 -5.18 -3.96
C ASN A 59 14.81 -4.33 -5.13
N VAL A 60 15.18 -3.06 -5.13
CA VAL A 60 14.74 -2.08 -6.16
C VAL A 60 15.15 -2.51 -7.55
N SER A 61 16.39 -2.98 -7.74
CA SER A 61 16.88 -3.39 -9.05
C SER A 61 16.07 -4.55 -9.62
N LYS A 62 15.76 -5.55 -8.81
CA LYS A 62 14.91 -6.68 -9.20
C LYS A 62 13.50 -6.21 -9.53
N LEU A 63 12.88 -5.41 -8.66
CA LEU A 63 11.51 -4.92 -8.87
C LEU A 63 11.43 -4.06 -10.14
N CYS A 64 12.40 -3.19 -10.39
CA CYS A 64 12.49 -2.43 -11.63
C CYS A 64 12.59 -3.34 -12.87
N ALA A 65 13.42 -4.37 -12.83
CA ALA A 65 13.53 -5.32 -13.94
C ALA A 65 12.21 -6.06 -14.18
N ASP A 66 11.58 -6.57 -13.11
CA ASP A 66 10.31 -7.29 -13.16
C ASP A 66 9.16 -6.40 -13.71
N LEU A 67 9.11 -5.13 -13.30
CA LEU A 67 8.16 -4.14 -13.80
C LEU A 67 8.39 -3.87 -15.30
N THR A 68 9.61 -3.52 -15.69
CA THR A 68 9.94 -3.22 -17.09
C THR A 68 9.63 -4.42 -18.00
N GLN A 69 9.95 -5.63 -17.58
CA GLN A 69 9.62 -6.84 -18.32
C GLN A 69 8.11 -7.06 -18.43
N SER A 70 7.39 -6.92 -17.32
CA SER A 70 5.95 -7.18 -17.28
C SER A 70 5.12 -6.17 -18.07
N PHE A 71 5.60 -4.94 -18.23
CA PHE A 71 4.92 -3.86 -18.94
C PHE A 71 5.61 -3.45 -20.25
N SER A 72 6.46 -4.32 -20.79
CA SER A 72 7.16 -4.10 -22.07
C SER A 72 6.22 -3.84 -23.24
N SER A 73 5.05 -4.49 -23.27
CA SER A 73 4.01 -4.26 -24.29
C SER A 73 3.41 -2.85 -24.25
N MET A 74 3.49 -2.17 -23.11
CA MET A 74 3.03 -0.80 -22.92
C MET A 74 4.17 0.22 -23.07
N ASN A 75 5.40 -0.21 -23.37
CA ASN A 75 6.61 0.62 -23.38
C ASN A 75 6.83 1.40 -22.07
N LEU A 76 6.41 0.85 -20.94
CA LEU A 76 6.62 1.45 -19.62
C LEU A 76 7.95 0.95 -19.04
N GLU A 77 8.85 1.90 -18.80
CA GLU A 77 10.10 1.68 -18.09
C GLU A 77 9.92 1.88 -16.58
N SER A 78 10.91 1.47 -15.80
CA SER A 78 10.97 1.72 -14.36
C SER A 78 12.28 2.40 -13.99
N ILE A 79 12.23 3.26 -12.96
CA ILE A 79 13.33 4.07 -12.49
C ILE A 79 13.49 3.84 -10.99
N GLY A 80 14.67 3.37 -10.57
CA GLY A 80 15.03 3.26 -9.17
C GLY A 80 15.46 4.62 -8.60
N LEU A 81 14.89 5.00 -7.47
CA LEU A 81 15.11 6.28 -6.80
C LEU A 81 15.30 6.03 -5.28
N GLN A 82 15.84 7.03 -4.59
CA GLN A 82 16.03 7.02 -3.14
C GLN A 82 15.59 8.35 -2.54
N SER A 83 15.03 8.31 -1.34
CA SER A 83 14.73 9.51 -0.56
C SER A 83 16.01 10.13 0.04
N ASP A 84 15.88 11.25 0.75
CA ASP A 84 16.97 11.84 1.55
C ASP A 84 17.33 10.99 2.78
N ALA A 85 16.53 9.99 3.15
CA ALA A 85 16.88 9.03 4.20
C ALA A 85 17.90 8.04 3.64
N ILE A 86 19.15 8.14 4.12
CA ILE A 86 20.28 7.35 3.61
C ILE A 86 20.20 5.87 3.99
N ASP A 87 19.50 5.54 5.08
CA ASP A 87 19.36 4.19 5.60
C ASP A 87 18.05 4.01 6.38
N ARG A 88 17.74 2.75 6.71
CA ARG A 88 16.50 2.39 7.44
C ARG A 88 16.39 3.01 8.83
N PRO A 89 17.44 3.05 9.67
CA PRO A 89 17.41 3.74 10.96
C PRO A 89 17.08 5.22 10.84
N THR A 90 17.66 5.92 9.87
CA THR A 90 17.38 7.34 9.58
C THR A 90 15.93 7.51 9.14
N TYR A 91 15.44 6.69 8.21
CA TYR A 91 14.06 6.72 7.77
C TYR A 91 13.04 6.57 8.90
N LEU A 92 13.31 5.66 9.86
CA LEU A 92 12.43 5.42 10.99
C LEU A 92 12.41 6.57 11.99
N LYS A 93 13.58 7.23 12.22
CA LYS A 93 13.75 8.32 13.18
C LYS A 93 13.43 9.70 12.60
N ARG A 94 13.65 9.89 11.31
CA ARG A 94 13.53 11.16 10.59
C ARG A 94 12.57 11.02 9.40
N PRO A 95 11.25 10.98 9.69
CA PRO A 95 10.23 10.80 8.64
C PRO A 95 10.21 11.96 7.62
N ASP A 96 10.75 13.13 7.98
CA ASP A 96 10.92 14.28 7.10
C ASP A 96 11.85 13.98 5.92
N TYR A 97 12.92 13.21 6.11
CA TYR A 97 13.83 12.79 5.03
C TYR A 97 13.17 11.83 4.02
N GLY A 98 12.27 10.98 4.49
CA GLY A 98 11.51 10.09 3.61
C GLY A 98 10.47 10.81 2.71
N LYS A 99 10.19 12.08 2.96
CA LYS A 99 9.23 12.88 2.18
C LYS A 99 9.82 13.54 0.94
N ARG A 100 11.14 13.49 0.77
CA ARG A 100 11.86 14.17 -0.32
C ARG A 100 12.80 13.22 -1.03
N LEU A 101 12.99 13.44 -2.32
CA LEU A 101 14.02 12.75 -3.10
C LEU A 101 15.42 13.22 -2.71
N SER A 102 16.39 12.29 -2.71
CA SER A 102 17.80 12.65 -2.68
C SER A 102 18.18 13.47 -3.92
N GLN A 103 19.20 14.28 -3.79
CA GLN A 103 19.67 15.13 -4.90
C GLN A 103 20.04 14.29 -6.15
N ILE A 104 20.67 13.14 -5.94
CA ILE A 104 21.04 12.20 -7.02
C ILE A 104 19.78 11.69 -7.73
N SER A 105 18.74 11.31 -6.98
CA SER A 105 17.48 10.81 -7.55
C SER A 105 16.73 11.89 -8.33
N LYS A 106 16.76 13.15 -7.88
CA LYS A 106 16.20 14.29 -8.63
C LYS A 106 16.91 14.46 -9.97
N GLU A 107 18.24 14.41 -9.99
CA GLU A 107 19.03 14.53 -11.22
C GLU A 107 18.76 13.39 -12.21
N ILE A 108 18.62 12.14 -11.71
CA ILE A 108 18.26 11.00 -12.54
C ILE A 108 16.91 11.23 -13.19
N LEU A 109 15.91 11.68 -12.44
CA LEU A 109 14.56 11.91 -12.93
C LEU A 109 14.53 13.07 -13.94
N LEU A 110 15.19 14.20 -13.63
CA LEU A 110 15.29 15.37 -14.53
C LEU A 110 15.99 15.03 -15.86
N LYS A 111 17.06 14.24 -15.83
CA LYS A 111 17.75 13.78 -17.05
C LYS A 111 16.85 12.91 -17.95
N ARG A 112 15.97 12.13 -17.36
CA ARG A 112 14.98 11.34 -18.11
C ARG A 112 13.92 12.21 -18.76
N ILE A 113 13.41 13.21 -18.04
CA ILE A 113 12.38 14.13 -18.52
C ILE A 113 12.91 14.99 -19.69
N THR A 114 14.13 15.53 -19.56
CA THR A 114 14.75 16.36 -20.61
C THR A 114 14.99 15.59 -21.91
N LYS A 115 15.28 14.28 -21.85
CA LYS A 115 15.39 13.43 -23.04
C LYS A 115 14.07 13.24 -23.78
N ALA A 116 12.96 13.32 -23.09
CA ALA A 116 11.63 13.10 -23.66
C ALA A 116 11.04 14.31 -24.41
N LYS A 117 11.74 15.47 -24.48
CA LYS A 117 11.34 16.69 -25.21
C LYS A 117 9.92 17.18 -24.89
N PHE A 118 9.58 17.27 -23.62
CA PHE A 118 8.26 17.76 -23.20
C PHE A 118 8.15 19.29 -23.31
N SER A 119 6.95 19.76 -23.63
CA SER A 119 6.65 21.20 -23.67
C SER A 119 6.57 21.78 -22.24
N PRO A 120 7.20 22.91 -21.97
CA PRO A 120 7.03 23.58 -20.67
C PRO A 120 5.55 23.99 -20.47
N ASN A 121 5.09 23.91 -19.22
CA ASN A 121 3.73 24.29 -18.80
C ASN A 121 2.57 23.38 -19.28
N THR A 122 2.85 22.17 -19.76
CA THR A 122 1.82 21.17 -20.07
C THR A 122 2.02 19.93 -19.22
N PHE A 123 0.90 19.27 -18.86
CA PHE A 123 1.00 17.96 -18.24
C PHE A 123 1.48 16.95 -19.28
N ASN A 124 2.51 16.19 -18.91
CA ASN A 124 3.12 15.20 -19.79
C ASN A 124 2.44 13.84 -19.66
N TYR A 125 1.88 13.57 -18.46
CA TYR A 125 1.23 12.31 -18.13
C TYR A 125 -0.07 12.55 -17.39
N ASP A 126 -1.03 11.67 -17.63
CA ASP A 126 -2.28 11.67 -16.85
C ASP A 126 -2.04 11.03 -15.48
N ILE A 127 -1.21 9.97 -15.42
CA ILE A 127 -0.97 9.19 -14.20
C ILE A 127 0.53 8.92 -14.02
N ALA A 128 1.06 9.14 -12.82
CA ALA A 128 2.35 8.65 -12.39
C ALA A 128 2.18 7.64 -11.25
N PHE A 129 2.71 6.42 -11.43
CA PHE A 129 2.78 5.42 -10.36
C PHE A 129 4.12 5.50 -9.65
N VAL A 130 4.09 5.62 -8.32
CA VAL A 130 5.25 5.66 -7.44
C VAL A 130 5.15 4.49 -6.46
N ILE A 131 6.10 3.58 -6.51
CA ILE A 131 6.15 2.37 -5.69
C ILE A 131 7.17 2.59 -4.59
N VAL A 132 6.73 2.59 -3.34
CA VAL A 132 7.52 3.03 -2.18
C VAL A 132 7.58 1.92 -1.15
N ASP A 133 8.77 1.59 -0.66
CA ASP A 133 8.96 0.54 0.36
C ASP A 133 8.17 0.83 1.66
N GLY A 134 8.03 2.08 2.04
CA GLY A 134 7.25 2.49 3.21
C GLY A 134 7.76 1.87 4.52
N LEU A 135 6.83 1.46 5.39
CA LEU A 135 7.16 0.77 6.64
C LEU A 135 7.24 -0.75 6.49
N SER A 136 6.80 -1.31 5.34
CA SER A 136 6.92 -2.72 5.01
C SER A 136 7.33 -2.92 3.54
N ALA A 137 8.61 -3.03 3.29
CA ALA A 137 9.11 -3.38 1.95
C ALA A 137 8.61 -4.77 1.51
N LEU A 138 8.34 -5.69 2.46
CA LEU A 138 7.73 -6.99 2.21
C LEU A 138 6.36 -6.86 1.53
N ALA A 139 5.53 -5.88 1.95
CA ALA A 139 4.23 -5.63 1.35
C ALA A 139 4.34 -5.25 -0.12
N ILE A 140 5.34 -4.44 -0.46
CA ILE A 140 5.60 -4.02 -1.84
C ILE A 140 6.12 -5.17 -2.68
N GLU A 141 7.09 -5.94 -2.18
CA GLU A 141 7.63 -7.11 -2.91
C GLU A 141 6.54 -8.15 -3.19
N THR A 142 5.62 -8.34 -2.25
CA THR A 142 4.55 -9.34 -2.36
C THR A 142 3.41 -8.88 -3.27
N ASN A 143 2.99 -7.61 -3.19
CA ASN A 143 1.71 -7.17 -3.76
C ASN A 143 1.84 -6.21 -4.94
N ALA A 144 2.90 -5.37 -5.04
CA ALA A 144 2.93 -4.25 -5.97
C ALA A 144 2.83 -4.69 -7.44
N LEU A 145 3.66 -5.65 -7.88
CA LEU A 145 3.66 -6.10 -9.27
C LEU A 145 2.33 -6.75 -9.66
N ARG A 146 1.78 -7.59 -8.79
CA ARG A 146 0.50 -8.27 -9.02
C ARG A 146 -0.63 -7.26 -9.14
N PHE A 147 -0.69 -6.31 -8.21
CA PHE A 147 -1.68 -5.25 -8.23
C PHE A 147 -1.57 -4.37 -9.48
N LEU A 148 -0.36 -3.92 -9.84
CA LEU A 148 -0.14 -3.07 -11.01
C LEU A 148 -0.57 -3.75 -12.31
N LYS A 149 -0.34 -5.06 -12.48
CA LYS A 149 -0.83 -5.82 -13.64
C LYS A 149 -2.35 -5.69 -13.77
N THR A 150 -3.08 -5.87 -12.68
CA THR A 150 -4.54 -5.76 -12.67
C THR A 150 -4.99 -4.31 -12.89
N ALA A 151 -4.35 -3.34 -12.21
CA ALA A 151 -4.71 -1.92 -12.29
C ALA A 151 -4.44 -1.32 -13.68
N CYS A 152 -3.25 -1.53 -14.26
CA CYS A 152 -2.91 -0.99 -15.57
C CYS A 152 -3.80 -1.57 -16.68
N THR A 153 -4.12 -2.88 -16.64
CA THR A 153 -5.06 -3.48 -17.59
C THR A 153 -6.43 -2.81 -17.52
N ASN A 154 -6.93 -2.52 -16.34
CA ASN A 154 -8.22 -1.85 -16.16
C ASN A 154 -8.20 -0.37 -16.58
N LEU A 155 -7.07 0.33 -16.40
CA LEU A 155 -6.92 1.74 -16.77
C LEU A 155 -6.65 1.93 -18.28
N GLN A 156 -6.14 0.92 -18.99
CA GLN A 156 -5.93 0.99 -20.45
C GLN A 156 -7.19 1.36 -21.22
N SER A 157 -8.36 0.91 -20.76
CA SER A 157 -9.64 1.21 -21.43
C SER A 157 -9.97 2.71 -21.43
N GLU A 158 -9.40 3.48 -20.51
CA GLU A 158 -9.65 4.92 -20.35
C GLU A 158 -8.66 5.79 -21.15
N LYS A 159 -7.68 5.17 -21.84
CA LYS A 159 -6.65 5.84 -22.66
C LYS A 159 -5.77 6.85 -21.90
N PHE A 160 -5.58 6.68 -20.59
CA PHE A 160 -4.67 7.52 -19.83
C PHE A 160 -3.22 7.30 -20.25
N THR A 161 -2.46 8.38 -20.33
CA THR A 161 -1.01 8.35 -20.49
C THR A 161 -0.35 8.10 -19.14
N ILE A 162 0.47 7.04 -19.06
CA ILE A 162 1.14 6.63 -17.81
C ILE A 162 2.62 6.97 -17.89
N ALA A 163 3.15 7.60 -16.84
CA ALA A 163 4.57 7.88 -16.69
C ALA A 163 5.37 6.60 -16.43
N PRO A 164 6.70 6.59 -16.63
CA PRO A 164 7.57 5.52 -16.15
C PRO A 164 7.33 5.23 -14.67
N PHE A 165 7.37 3.96 -14.27
CA PHE A 165 7.24 3.59 -12.86
C PHE A 165 8.43 4.12 -12.06
N CYS A 166 8.17 4.77 -10.93
CA CYS A 166 9.20 5.21 -10.00
C CYS A 166 9.22 4.29 -8.78
N VAL A 167 10.30 3.55 -8.57
CA VAL A 167 10.50 2.68 -7.39
C VAL A 167 11.42 3.40 -6.43
N VAL A 168 10.96 3.67 -5.21
CA VAL A 168 11.63 4.55 -4.24
C VAL A 168 11.98 3.81 -2.96
N GLU A 169 13.24 3.84 -2.58
CA GLU A 169 13.71 3.38 -1.27
C GLU A 169 13.56 4.44 -0.19
N GLN A 170 13.21 4.01 1.02
CA GLN A 170 13.06 4.81 2.23
C GLN A 170 12.09 6.00 2.05
N GLY A 171 11.03 5.81 1.24
CA GLY A 171 10.07 6.86 0.95
C GLY A 171 8.86 6.88 1.90
N ARG A 172 8.27 8.06 2.05
CA ARG A 172 6.96 8.32 2.66
C ARG A 172 5.96 8.73 1.57
N VAL A 173 4.68 8.71 1.86
CA VAL A 173 3.63 9.03 0.89
C VAL A 173 3.89 10.35 0.16
N ALA A 174 4.32 11.38 0.89
CA ALA A 174 4.54 12.73 0.34
C ALA A 174 5.70 12.82 -0.67
N ILE A 175 6.56 11.81 -0.80
CA ILE A 175 7.59 11.77 -1.85
C ILE A 175 6.97 11.68 -3.26
N GLY A 176 5.76 11.11 -3.32
CA GLY A 176 4.98 11.06 -4.56
C GLY A 176 4.63 12.43 -5.12
N ASP A 177 4.47 13.44 -4.27
CA ASP A 177 4.15 14.79 -4.71
C ASP A 177 5.32 15.40 -5.50
N GLU A 178 6.53 15.29 -4.96
CA GLU A 178 7.74 15.78 -5.63
C GLU A 178 8.00 15.04 -6.95
N ILE A 179 7.80 13.74 -6.97
CA ILE A 179 7.95 12.92 -8.19
C ILE A 179 6.88 13.29 -9.21
N GLY A 180 5.62 13.40 -8.79
CA GLY A 180 4.51 13.76 -9.68
C GLY A 180 4.65 15.17 -10.26
N GLU A 181 5.12 16.14 -9.47
CA GLU A 181 5.43 17.50 -9.91
C GLU A 181 6.57 17.50 -10.94
N LEU A 182 7.68 16.82 -10.65
CA LEU A 182 8.82 16.70 -11.58
C LEU A 182 8.42 16.02 -12.90
N LEU A 183 7.59 14.98 -12.85
CA LEU A 183 7.08 14.28 -14.04
C LEU A 183 6.02 15.09 -14.80
N SER A 184 5.53 16.20 -14.25
CA SER A 184 4.38 16.94 -14.76
C SER A 184 3.16 16.03 -14.98
N ALA A 185 2.85 15.20 -13.98
CA ALA A 185 1.70 14.32 -14.00
C ALA A 185 0.47 15.00 -13.38
N LYS A 186 -0.71 14.80 -13.98
CA LYS A 186 -1.97 15.31 -13.41
C LYS A 186 -2.32 14.62 -12.08
N LEU A 187 -2.04 13.33 -12.01
CA LEU A 187 -2.39 12.48 -10.88
C LEU A 187 -1.19 11.62 -10.48
N VAL A 188 -0.86 11.59 -9.20
CA VAL A 188 0.10 10.63 -8.66
C VAL A 188 -0.61 9.56 -7.86
N ILE A 189 -0.20 8.30 -8.05
CA ILE A 189 -0.67 7.14 -7.33
C ILE A 189 0.54 6.49 -6.64
N VAL A 190 0.57 6.60 -5.33
CA VAL A 190 1.65 6.04 -4.50
C VAL A 190 1.20 4.69 -3.95
N LEU A 191 1.88 3.61 -4.33
CA LEU A 191 1.78 2.31 -3.67
C LEU A 191 2.82 2.26 -2.56
N ILE A 192 2.42 1.97 -1.34
CA ILE A 192 3.35 2.02 -0.19
C ILE A 192 3.09 0.90 0.79
N GLY A 193 4.17 0.31 1.32
CA GLY A 193 4.07 -0.64 2.43
C GLY A 193 3.59 0.04 3.70
N GLU A 194 2.48 -0.44 4.23
CA GLU A 194 1.88 0.07 5.46
C GLU A 194 2.68 -0.37 6.70
N ARG A 195 2.34 0.16 7.87
CA ARG A 195 2.94 -0.30 9.12
C ARG A 195 2.57 -1.76 9.37
N PRO A 196 3.57 -2.66 9.51
CA PRO A 196 3.30 -4.06 9.79
C PRO A 196 2.45 -4.26 11.03
N GLY A 197 1.30 -4.92 10.87
CA GLY A 197 0.46 -5.38 11.97
C GLY A 197 0.81 -6.80 12.38
N LEU A 198 0.37 -7.23 13.57
CA LEU A 198 0.61 -8.58 14.09
C LEU A 198 0.01 -9.69 13.19
N SER A 199 -1.09 -9.39 12.51
CA SER A 199 -1.76 -10.31 11.56
C SER A 199 -1.63 -9.86 10.10
N SER A 200 -0.90 -8.79 9.83
CA SER A 200 -0.80 -8.17 8.51
C SER A 200 0.56 -7.50 8.30
N PRO A 201 1.67 -8.27 8.31
CA PRO A 201 3.00 -7.71 8.09
C PRO A 201 3.23 -7.25 6.64
N ASP A 202 2.40 -7.70 5.70
CA ASP A 202 2.47 -7.56 4.25
C ASP A 202 1.37 -6.65 3.67
N SER A 203 0.80 -5.74 4.47
CA SER A 203 -0.25 -4.84 4.02
C SER A 203 0.30 -3.70 3.18
N MET A 204 -0.28 -3.49 1.99
CA MET A 204 0.02 -2.39 1.07
C MET A 204 -1.14 -1.38 1.05
N GLY A 205 -0.82 -0.10 1.05
CA GLY A 205 -1.76 1.00 0.85
C GLY A 205 -1.51 1.72 -0.48
N ILE A 206 -2.54 2.36 -0.99
CA ILE A 206 -2.49 3.23 -2.17
C ILE A 206 -2.96 4.62 -1.77
N TYR A 207 -2.20 5.64 -2.18
CA TYR A 207 -2.56 7.03 -1.99
C TYR A 207 -2.63 7.73 -3.34
N LEU A 208 -3.72 8.44 -3.59
CA LEU A 208 -4.00 9.14 -4.83
C LEU A 208 -4.07 10.64 -4.57
N THR A 209 -3.32 11.44 -5.34
CA THR A 209 -3.26 12.91 -5.20
C THR A 209 -3.38 13.57 -6.57
N TRP A 210 -4.37 14.45 -6.72
CA TRP A 210 -4.56 15.27 -7.91
C TRP A 210 -3.67 16.52 -7.84
N HIS A 211 -3.07 16.92 -8.98
CA HIS A 211 -2.11 18.03 -9.11
C HIS A 211 -1.05 17.99 -8.00
N PRO A 212 -0.25 16.90 -7.95
CA PRO A 212 0.75 16.72 -6.90
C PRO A 212 1.76 17.88 -6.90
N LYS A 213 2.00 18.44 -5.70
CA LYS A 213 2.96 19.51 -5.45
C LYS A 213 3.60 19.33 -4.10
N VAL A 214 4.87 19.70 -3.99
CA VAL A 214 5.57 19.70 -2.70
C VAL A 214 4.85 20.62 -1.70
N GLY A 215 4.56 20.07 -0.51
CA GLY A 215 3.89 20.78 0.58
C GLY A 215 2.42 20.45 0.77
N LEU A 216 1.83 19.59 -0.08
CA LEU A 216 0.48 19.08 0.15
C LEU A 216 0.39 18.26 1.44
N THR A 217 -0.76 18.36 2.12
CA THR A 217 -1.09 17.61 3.33
C THR A 217 -1.87 16.33 3.01
N ASP A 218 -2.07 15.48 4.01
CA ASP A 218 -2.80 14.21 3.84
C ASP A 218 -4.29 14.43 3.48
N GLU A 219 -4.85 15.60 3.75
CA GLU A 219 -6.20 15.98 3.32
C GLU A 219 -6.39 16.00 1.80
N SER A 220 -5.30 16.20 1.06
CA SER A 220 -5.29 16.22 -0.41
C SER A 220 -5.29 14.82 -1.02
N ARG A 221 -5.25 13.75 -0.21
CA ARG A 221 -5.04 12.38 -0.66
C ARG A 221 -6.25 11.50 -0.41
N ASN A 222 -6.62 10.69 -1.39
CA ASN A 222 -7.47 9.53 -1.16
C ASN A 222 -6.60 8.33 -0.78
N CYS A 223 -7.13 7.46 0.08
CA CYS A 223 -6.41 6.26 0.53
C CYS A 223 -7.25 5.01 0.29
N ILE A 224 -6.61 3.96 -0.25
CA ILE A 224 -7.12 2.59 -0.27
C ILE A 224 -6.12 1.76 0.50
N SER A 225 -6.52 1.16 1.62
CA SER A 225 -5.63 0.46 2.54
C SER A 225 -5.92 -1.04 2.62
N ASN A 226 -5.04 -1.77 3.30
CA ASN A 226 -5.18 -3.20 3.62
C ASN A 226 -5.21 -4.11 2.37
N ILE A 227 -4.45 -3.77 1.34
CA ILE A 227 -4.32 -4.59 0.12
C ILE A 227 -3.31 -5.70 0.41
N ARG A 228 -3.81 -6.92 0.57
CA ARG A 228 -3.03 -8.12 0.89
C ARG A 228 -3.87 -9.37 0.77
N ASN A 229 -3.23 -10.53 0.84
CA ASN A 229 -3.96 -11.79 1.01
C ASN A 229 -4.67 -11.82 2.38
N GLY A 230 -5.99 -12.06 2.38
CA GLY A 230 -6.84 -11.99 3.59
C GLY A 230 -7.21 -10.55 4.02
N GLY A 231 -6.93 -9.54 3.20
CA GLY A 231 -7.42 -8.17 3.30
C GLY A 231 -8.26 -7.78 2.10
N LEU A 232 -8.10 -6.54 1.61
CA LEU A 232 -8.73 -6.09 0.37
C LEU A 232 -8.05 -6.78 -0.82
N SER A 233 -8.84 -7.43 -1.68
CA SER A 233 -8.32 -8.10 -2.87
C SER A 233 -7.84 -7.10 -3.94
N ASP A 234 -6.94 -7.56 -4.83
CA ASP A 234 -6.46 -6.72 -5.94
C ASP A 234 -7.60 -6.26 -6.84
N THR A 235 -8.60 -7.09 -7.05
CA THR A 235 -9.77 -6.75 -7.88
C THR A 235 -10.60 -5.65 -7.26
N GLU A 236 -10.93 -5.76 -5.97
CA GLU A 236 -11.68 -4.73 -5.24
C GLU A 236 -10.90 -3.42 -5.14
N ALA A 237 -9.60 -3.50 -4.81
CA ALA A 237 -8.72 -2.35 -4.77
C ALA A 237 -8.63 -1.65 -6.14
N THR A 238 -8.55 -2.43 -7.23
CA THR A 238 -8.52 -1.89 -8.61
C THR A 238 -9.85 -1.21 -8.98
N MET A 239 -10.99 -1.77 -8.58
CA MET A 239 -12.29 -1.13 -8.82
C MET A 239 -12.40 0.22 -8.11
N LYS A 240 -11.97 0.28 -6.84
CA LYS A 240 -11.91 1.54 -6.07
C LYS A 240 -10.95 2.54 -6.71
N LEU A 241 -9.75 2.08 -7.08
CA LEU A 241 -8.76 2.93 -7.74
C LEU A 241 -9.29 3.49 -9.05
N ARG A 242 -9.88 2.67 -9.91
CA ARG A 242 -10.46 3.10 -11.18
C ARG A 242 -11.54 4.18 -10.97
N TYR A 243 -12.43 3.96 -10.01
CA TYR A 243 -13.44 4.96 -9.65
C TYR A 243 -12.81 6.29 -9.24
N LEU A 244 -11.86 6.25 -8.30
CA LEU A 244 -11.18 7.46 -7.80
C LEU A 244 -10.41 8.17 -8.92
N VAL A 245 -9.66 7.44 -9.76
CA VAL A 245 -8.93 8.00 -10.91
C VAL A 245 -9.88 8.69 -11.88
N THR A 246 -10.96 8.03 -12.28
CA THR A 246 -11.93 8.58 -13.22
C THR A 246 -12.61 9.83 -12.65
N GLN A 247 -13.02 9.81 -11.38
CA GLN A 247 -13.64 10.95 -10.73
C GLN A 247 -12.64 12.10 -10.50
N ALA A 248 -11.39 11.80 -10.13
CA ALA A 248 -10.34 12.80 -9.97
C ALA A 248 -10.08 13.54 -11.28
N HIS A 249 -9.97 12.84 -12.41
CA HIS A 249 -9.81 13.47 -13.72
C HIS A 249 -11.02 14.27 -14.16
N LYS A 250 -12.24 13.78 -13.91
CA LYS A 250 -13.47 14.47 -14.29
C LYS A 250 -13.74 15.73 -13.47
N ARG A 251 -13.40 15.72 -12.19
CA ARG A 251 -13.73 16.78 -11.23
C ARG A 251 -12.52 17.65 -10.87
N GLU A 252 -11.33 17.24 -11.28
CA GLU A 252 -10.03 17.89 -10.98
C GLU A 252 -9.77 18.06 -9.48
N ILE A 253 -10.14 17.05 -8.68
CA ILE A 253 -10.01 17.03 -7.22
C ILE A 253 -9.52 15.68 -6.71
N SER A 254 -8.97 15.67 -5.49
CA SER A 254 -8.69 14.48 -4.68
C SER A 254 -8.87 14.78 -3.18
N GLY A 255 -8.56 13.80 -2.34
CA GLY A 255 -8.62 13.92 -0.88
C GLY A 255 -10.04 14.02 -0.33
N ILE A 256 -10.21 14.85 0.70
CA ILE A 256 -11.49 14.98 1.41
C ILE A 256 -12.65 15.46 0.53
N ALA A 257 -12.35 16.16 -0.58
CA ALA A 257 -13.35 16.60 -1.53
C ALA A 257 -13.85 15.49 -2.47
N LEU A 258 -13.13 14.36 -2.55
CA LEU A 258 -13.46 13.20 -3.38
C LEU A 258 -13.76 11.99 -2.50
N LYS A 259 -15.03 11.62 -2.38
CA LYS A 259 -15.45 10.44 -1.61
C LYS A 259 -15.50 9.19 -2.48
N ASP A 260 -15.10 8.05 -1.90
CA ASP A 260 -15.31 6.73 -2.49
C ASP A 260 -16.78 6.31 -2.30
N GLU A 261 -17.53 6.28 -3.37
CA GLU A 261 -18.96 5.89 -3.39
C GLU A 261 -19.16 4.46 -3.96
N THR A 262 -18.07 3.70 -4.14
CA THR A 262 -18.16 2.35 -4.75
C THR A 262 -18.91 1.35 -3.88
N SER A 263 -18.90 1.51 -2.55
CA SER A 263 -19.54 0.60 -1.60
C SER A 263 -21.05 0.78 -1.44
N SER A 264 -21.61 1.95 -1.81
CA SER A 264 -23.03 2.24 -1.63
C SER A 264 -23.96 1.51 -2.61
N LYS A 265 -23.43 1.00 -3.73
CA LYS A 265 -24.22 0.27 -4.74
C LYS A 265 -24.21 -1.24 -4.59
N GLN A 266 -23.27 -1.82 -3.88
CA GLN A 266 -23.18 -3.28 -3.68
C GLN A 266 -23.79 -3.77 -2.35
N SER A 267 -23.90 -2.92 -1.34
CA SER A 267 -24.38 -3.33 0.00
C SER A 267 -25.89 -3.52 0.12
N LEU A 268 -26.69 -3.10 -0.86
CA LEU A 268 -28.15 -3.26 -0.83
C LEU A 268 -28.65 -4.57 -1.45
N SER A 269 -27.81 -5.31 -2.16
CA SER A 269 -28.21 -6.57 -2.82
C SER A 269 -27.72 -7.86 -2.14
N SER A 270 -26.92 -7.78 -1.09
CA SER A 270 -26.30 -8.95 -0.43
C SER A 270 -26.36 -8.98 1.10
N LEU A 271 -27.12 -8.10 1.74
CA LEU A 271 -27.38 -8.18 3.18
C LEU A 271 -28.50 -9.18 3.46
N ASN A 272 -28.23 -10.47 3.28
CA ASN A 272 -28.83 -11.45 4.16
C ASN A 272 -28.10 -11.32 5.50
N SER A 273 -28.69 -10.54 6.38
CA SER A 273 -28.21 -10.33 7.74
C SER A 273 -28.29 -11.65 8.51
N PHE A 274 -27.12 -12.26 8.79
CA PHE A 274 -27.07 -13.42 9.68
C PHE A 274 -27.35 -13.07 11.16
N LEU A 275 -27.71 -11.83 11.42
CA LEU A 275 -28.05 -11.31 12.75
C LEU A 275 -29.56 -11.32 13.05
N ILE A 276 -30.38 -11.84 12.13
CA ILE A 276 -31.82 -11.98 12.32
C ILE A 276 -32.19 -13.45 12.12
N GLU A 277 -31.91 -14.27 13.12
CA GLU A 277 -32.62 -15.48 13.52
C GLU A 277 -32.57 -15.60 15.04
#